data_c36d9578124dcdf34a87026a25229162
#
_entry.id   c36d9578124dcdf34a87026a25229162
#
_cell.length_a   1.000
_cell.length_b   1.000
_cell.length_c   1.000
_cell.angle_alpha   90.00
_cell.angle_beta   90.00
_cell.angle_gamma   90.00
#
_symmetry.space_group_name_H-M   'P 1'
#
loop_
_entity.id
_entity.type
_entity.pdbx_description
1 polymer ?
#
loop_
_entity_poly.entity_id
_entity_poly.type
_entity_poly.pdbx_seq_one_letter_code
_entity_poly.pdbx_strand_id
1 'polypeptide(L)'
;MLKGIKKLFKRSEEVNAKKDVVNIVEPYKVKINTGLLPVRKGPSAEYDVVGAVKENNTFVIVEEVINKNGEVWGLLKAFRKERNGWINLKYTQKK
;
A
#
# COMPACT_ATOMS: atom_id res chain seq x y z
N MET A 1 2.70 -3.09 -39.68
CA MET A 1 2.73 -3.00 -39.28
C MET A 1 2.57 -2.84 -38.74
N LEU A 2 2.40 -2.64 -38.37
CA LEU A 2 2.27 -2.51 -37.78
C LEU A 2 2.07 -2.34 -37.17
N LYS A 3 2.15 -2.16 -36.99
CA LYS A 3 1.89 -1.99 -36.34
C LYS A 3 1.50 -2.12 -35.59
N GLY A 4 1.24 -2.26 -35.55
CA GLY A 4 0.80 -2.38 -34.78
C GLY A 4 0.79 -2.37 -33.97
N ILE A 5 1.05 -2.43 -33.97
CA ILE A 5 1.16 -2.51 -33.19
C ILE A 5 1.42 -2.12 -32.40
N LYS A 6 1.53 -1.68 -32.28
CA LYS A 6 1.70 -1.28 -31.53
C LYS A 6 1.14 -1.03 -30.89
N LYS A 7 0.54 -0.95 -30.80
CA LYS A 7 0.02 -0.78 -30.17
C LYS A 7 -0.49 -1.33 -29.45
N LEU A 8 -0.97 -1.76 -29.48
CA LEU A 8 -1.33 -2.46 -28.78
C LEU A 8 -0.95 -2.48 -27.41
N PHE A 9 -0.35 -2.20 -26.89
CA PHE A 9 0.03 -2.28 -25.63
C PHE A 9 -0.63 -1.31 -24.74
N LYS A 10 -1.33 -0.49 -25.33
CA LYS A 10 -2.06 0.45 -24.63
C LYS A 10 -3.10 -0.14 -23.78
N ARG A 11 -3.74 -1.15 -24.24
CA ARG A 11 -4.71 -1.77 -23.56
C ARG A 11 -4.23 -2.40 -22.32
N SER A 12 -3.04 -2.87 -22.32
CA SER A 12 -2.43 -3.40 -21.18
C SER A 12 -2.33 -2.38 -20.10
N GLU A 13 -2.09 -1.17 -20.46
CA GLU A 13 -1.99 -0.12 -19.52
C GLU A 13 -3.27 0.12 -18.80
N GLU A 14 -4.37 0.03 -19.48
CA GLU A 14 -5.63 0.24 -18.87
C GLU A 14 -5.91 -0.82 -17.85
N VAL A 15 -5.57 -2.03 -18.17
CA VAL A 15 -5.77 -3.13 -17.26
C VAL A 15 -4.92 -2.90 -16.02
N ASN A 16 -3.69 -2.46 -16.22
CA ASN A 16 -2.81 -2.23 -15.11
C ASN A 16 -3.29 -1.12 -14.20
N ALA A 17 -4.00 -0.18 -14.73
CA ALA A 17 -4.50 0.91 -13.93
C ALA A 17 -5.50 0.45 -12.89
N LYS A 18 -6.05 -0.75 -13.06
CA LYS A 18 -7.00 -1.29 -12.12
C LYS A 18 -6.39 -2.27 -11.17
N LYS A 19 -5.09 -2.42 -11.19
CA LYS A 19 -4.40 -3.34 -10.34
C LYS A 19 -3.56 -2.59 -9.34
N ASP A 20 -3.26 -3.28 -8.24
CA ASP A 20 -2.36 -2.73 -7.24
C ASP A 20 -0.96 -2.68 -7.83
N VAL A 21 -0.23 -1.64 -7.46
CA VAL A 21 1.17 -1.50 -7.85
C VAL A 21 2.01 -1.65 -6.60
N VAL A 22 2.91 -2.60 -6.61
CA VAL A 22 3.74 -2.92 -5.44
C VAL A 22 5.11 -2.27 -5.60
N ASN A 23 5.53 -1.53 -4.60
CA ASN A 23 6.84 -0.91 -4.57
C ASN A 23 7.58 -1.36 -3.33
N ILE A 24 8.75 -1.94 -3.53
CA ILE A 24 9.62 -2.30 -2.41
C ILE A 24 10.46 -1.08 -2.12
N VAL A 25 10.39 -0.59 -0.90
CA VAL A 25 11.07 0.65 -0.54
C VAL A 25 12.13 0.39 0.51
N GLU A 26 13.08 1.33 0.63
CA GLU A 26 14.00 1.33 1.74
C GLU A 26 13.16 1.53 2.98
N PRO A 27 13.37 0.75 4.03
CA PRO A 27 12.56 0.90 5.24
C PRO A 27 12.62 2.32 5.77
N TYR A 28 11.48 2.84 6.16
CA TYR A 28 11.41 4.17 6.72
C TYR A 28 10.35 4.23 7.82
N LYS A 29 10.45 5.23 8.68
CA LYS A 29 9.56 5.36 9.83
C LYS A 29 8.41 6.31 9.54
N VAL A 30 7.26 5.97 10.10
CA VAL A 30 6.10 6.85 10.06
C VAL A 30 5.51 6.94 11.45
N LYS A 31 4.90 8.08 11.75
CA LYS A 31 4.17 8.29 12.99
C LYS A 31 2.70 8.27 12.66
N ILE A 32 1.91 7.60 13.49
CA ILE A 32 0.47 7.52 13.28
C ILE A 32 -0.15 8.86 13.63
N ASN A 33 -0.95 9.38 12.72
CA ASN A 33 -1.46 10.73 12.76
C ASN A 33 -2.97 10.80 12.96
N THR A 34 -3.57 9.74 13.42
CA THR A 34 -5.00 9.67 13.67
C THR A 34 -5.19 8.84 14.94
N GLY A 35 -6.34 8.99 15.58
CA GLY A 35 -6.57 8.38 16.89
C GLY A 35 -6.31 6.88 16.92
N LEU A 36 -6.89 6.16 15.99
CA LEU A 36 -6.73 4.71 15.93
C LEU A 36 -6.79 4.32 14.47
N LEU A 37 -5.78 3.63 14.01
CA LEU A 37 -5.69 3.27 12.60
C LEU A 37 -5.76 1.76 12.46
N PRO A 38 -6.74 1.23 11.71
CA PRO A 38 -6.83 -0.21 11.56
C PRO A 38 -5.68 -0.76 10.73
N VAL A 39 -5.23 -1.96 11.10
CA VAL A 39 -4.24 -2.71 10.36
C VAL A 39 -4.99 -3.82 9.64
N ARG A 40 -4.79 -3.93 8.34
CA ARG A 40 -5.57 -4.84 7.52
C ARG A 40 -4.71 -5.92 6.90
N LYS A 41 -5.36 -7.00 6.50
CA LYS A 41 -4.67 -8.13 5.88
C LYS A 41 -4.05 -7.78 4.54
N GLY A 42 -4.55 -6.77 3.89
CA GLY A 42 -4.05 -6.38 2.57
C GLY A 42 -4.17 -4.88 2.40
N PRO A 43 -3.67 -4.35 1.29
CA PRO A 43 -3.56 -2.91 1.09
C PRO A 43 -4.85 -2.24 0.59
N SER A 44 -5.91 -2.40 1.37
CA SER A 44 -7.19 -1.82 1.02
C SER A 44 -8.14 -1.93 2.20
N ALA A 45 -9.09 -1.03 2.28
CA ALA A 45 -10.10 -1.07 3.31
C ALA A 45 -11.07 -2.26 3.13
N GLU A 46 -10.95 -2.95 2.01
CA GLU A 46 -11.79 -4.12 1.75
C GLU A 46 -11.30 -5.37 2.45
N TYR A 47 -10.06 -5.37 2.90
CA TYR A 47 -9.50 -6.52 3.60
C TYR A 47 -9.87 -6.48 5.07
N ASP A 48 -9.87 -7.65 5.69
CA ASP A 48 -10.21 -7.76 7.10
C ASP A 48 -9.21 -7.03 7.98
N VAL A 49 -9.70 -6.55 9.11
CA VAL A 49 -8.86 -5.89 10.10
C VAL A 49 -8.19 -6.96 10.95
N VAL A 50 -6.88 -6.86 11.11
CA VAL A 50 -6.12 -7.80 11.95
C VAL A 50 -5.60 -7.13 13.22
N GLY A 51 -5.76 -5.81 13.34
CA GLY A 51 -5.31 -5.09 14.52
C GLY A 51 -5.51 -3.62 14.34
N ALA A 52 -4.90 -2.83 15.23
CA ALA A 52 -4.98 -1.38 15.14
C ALA A 52 -3.75 -0.78 15.78
N VAL A 53 -3.36 0.40 15.31
CA VAL A 53 -2.23 1.14 15.87
C VAL A 53 -2.71 2.51 16.31
N LYS A 54 -2.05 3.05 17.32
CA LYS A 54 -2.51 4.27 17.98
C LYS A 54 -1.75 5.50 17.56
N GLU A 55 -2.41 6.62 17.72
CA GLU A 55 -1.83 7.91 17.42
C GLU A 55 -0.50 8.12 18.14
N ASN A 56 0.41 8.78 17.47
CA ASN A 56 1.74 9.13 17.96
C ASN A 56 2.73 7.97 18.08
N ASN A 57 2.29 6.75 17.81
CA ASN A 57 3.23 5.64 17.78
C ASN A 57 3.97 5.65 16.45
N THR A 58 5.17 5.12 16.45
CA THR A 58 6.04 5.09 15.27
C THR A 58 6.22 3.64 14.80
N PHE A 59 6.16 3.45 13.50
CA PHE A 59 6.33 2.13 12.91
C PHE A 59 7.21 2.23 11.67
N VAL A 60 7.81 1.10 11.29
CA VAL A 60 8.68 1.03 10.12
C VAL A 60 7.88 0.42 8.97
N ILE A 61 7.91 1.09 7.84
CA ILE A 61 7.26 0.64 6.60
C ILE A 61 8.33 0.01 5.72
N VAL A 62 8.04 -1.17 5.19
CA VAL A 62 9.01 -1.90 4.37
C VAL A 62 8.54 -2.13 2.94
N GLU A 63 7.29 -1.81 2.65
CA GLU A 63 6.77 -1.99 1.31
C GLU A 63 5.59 -1.05 1.14
N GLU A 64 5.38 -0.53 -0.07
CA GLU A 64 4.23 0.31 -0.36
C GLU A 64 3.44 -0.30 -1.49
N VAL A 65 2.13 -0.17 -1.42
CA VAL A 65 1.27 -0.57 -2.52
C VAL A 65 0.35 0.61 -2.82
N ILE A 66 0.27 0.96 -4.10
CA ILE A 66 -0.73 1.92 -4.55
C ILE A 66 -1.86 1.05 -5.08
N ASN A 67 -2.98 1.05 -4.39
CA ASN A 67 -4.05 0.14 -4.77
C ASN A 67 -4.87 0.70 -5.92
N LYS A 68 -5.82 -0.08 -6.40
CA LYS A 68 -6.60 0.31 -7.57
C LYS A 68 -7.42 1.56 -7.34
N ASN A 69 -7.60 1.96 -6.11
CA ASN A 69 -8.32 3.19 -5.78
C ASN A 69 -7.39 4.39 -5.66
N GLY A 70 -6.11 4.20 -5.90
CA GLY A 70 -5.15 5.29 -5.82
C GLY A 70 -4.64 5.56 -4.42
N GLU A 71 -5.01 4.73 -3.45
CA GLU A 71 -4.54 4.89 -2.08
C GLU A 71 -3.18 4.24 -1.91
N VAL A 72 -2.33 4.85 -1.10
CA VAL A 72 -1.03 4.29 -0.81
C VAL A 72 -1.08 3.63 0.56
N TRP A 73 -0.79 2.34 0.59
CA TRP A 73 -0.80 1.56 1.82
C TRP A 73 0.61 1.08 2.10
N GLY A 74 0.97 0.98 3.37
CA GLY A 74 2.30 0.55 3.77
C GLY A 74 2.26 -0.72 4.58
N LEU A 75 3.24 -1.58 4.35
CA LEU A 75 3.38 -2.82 5.09
C LEU A 75 4.27 -2.59 6.29
N LEU A 76 3.76 -2.92 7.46
CA LEU A 76 4.52 -2.78 8.71
C LEU A 76 5.60 -3.84 8.78
N LYS A 77 6.79 -3.45 9.21
CA LYS A 77 7.93 -4.35 9.29
C LYS A 77 7.62 -5.60 10.11
N ALA A 78 6.86 -5.45 11.17
CA ALA A 78 6.53 -6.57 12.03
C ALA A 78 5.73 -7.65 11.31
N PHE A 79 5.08 -7.30 10.22
CA PHE A 79 4.25 -8.24 9.46
C PHE A 79 4.86 -8.61 8.13
N ARG A 80 6.11 -8.23 7.91
CA ARG A 80 6.74 -8.42 6.61
C ARG A 80 6.68 -9.85 6.09
N LYS A 81 6.91 -10.79 6.96
CA LYS A 81 6.95 -12.18 6.57
C LYS A 81 5.63 -12.67 6.03
N GLU A 82 4.56 -12.29 6.66
CA GLU A 82 3.23 -12.74 6.27
C GLU A 82 2.54 -11.77 5.35
N ARG A 83 3.09 -10.57 5.27
CA ARG A 83 2.56 -9.48 4.46
C ARG A 83 1.09 -9.24 4.71
N ASN A 84 0.68 -9.28 5.97
CA ASN A 84 -0.72 -9.08 6.33
C ASN A 84 -0.93 -7.96 7.33
N GLY A 85 0.01 -7.03 7.42
CA GLY A 85 -0.14 -5.90 8.32
C GLY A 85 -0.03 -4.58 7.56
N TRP A 86 -1.10 -4.17 6.91
CA TRP A 86 -1.12 -3.00 6.04
C TRP A 86 -1.89 -1.85 6.66
N ILE A 87 -1.35 -0.64 6.54
CA ILE A 87 -2.03 0.56 7.02
C ILE A 87 -2.10 1.57 5.87
N ASN A 88 -3.14 2.40 5.90
CA ASN A 88 -3.30 3.45 4.91
C ASN A 88 -2.39 4.60 5.29
N LEU A 89 -1.40 4.88 4.45
CA LEU A 89 -0.39 5.88 4.76
C LEU A 89 -0.92 7.32 4.79
N LYS A 90 -2.14 7.53 4.31
CA LYS A 90 -2.78 8.81 4.39
C LYS A 90 -2.88 9.31 5.83
N TYR A 91 -2.94 8.38 6.78
CA TYR A 91 -3.11 8.71 8.19
C TYR A 91 -1.81 8.64 8.96
N THR A 92 -0.69 8.82 8.27
CA THR A 92 0.62 8.78 8.88
C THR A 92 1.43 9.99 8.44
N GLN A 93 2.51 10.22 9.17
CA GLN A 93 3.44 11.28 8.85
C GLN A 93 4.83 10.67 8.83
N LYS A 94 5.56 10.87 7.74
CA LYS A 94 6.90 10.34 7.60
C LYS A 94 7.82 11.04 8.58
N LYS A 95 8.68 10.29 9.21
CA LYS A 95 9.61 10.84 10.19
C LYS A 95 10.99 11.04 9.64
#